data_a627d9fe6199ee434139f133c07a2d65
#
_entry.id   a627d9fe6199ee434139f133c07a2d65
#
_cell.length_a   1.000
_cell.length_b   1.000
_cell.length_c   1.000
_cell.angle_alpha   90.00
_cell.angle_beta   90.00
_cell.angle_gamma   90.00
#
_symmetry.space_group_name_H-M   'P 1'
#
loop_
_entity.id
_entity.type
_entity.pdbx_description
1 polymer ?
#
loop_
_entity_poly.entity_id
_entity_poly.type
_entity_poly.pdbx_seq_one_letter_code
_entity_poly.pdbx_strand_id
1 'polypeptide(L)'
;MINNYWLQKNLYFLNFGSVREFQKYYGLVVDGVFGSKSASKMDYVIKNIQKALGCTMIDGMAGSETTRKTKEFQAKVGTLIVDGICGEETRNALENSEEWNFKHFKKEEFTCKCGCGQNNISYKLVGILGEIRTHFGNNPIIITSGCRCAKHNKNVGGVTSSQHIFGKATDFYIQNVNNDDVVNYCKQLVKQGILAYTYTNNSNMKGVTHINI
;
A
#
# COMPACT_ATOMS: atom_id res chain seq x y z
N MET A 1 14.37 3.90 22.09
CA MET A 1 13.32 4.87 22.49
C MET A 1 12.91 5.62 21.24
N ILE A 2 11.61 5.63 20.89
CA ILE A 2 11.11 6.42 19.76
C ILE A 2 11.21 7.89 20.15
N ASN A 3 11.91 8.68 19.33
CA ASN A 3 12.09 10.12 19.59
C ASN A 3 10.72 10.80 19.50
N ASN A 4 10.27 11.44 20.58
CA ASN A 4 9.00 12.16 20.64
C ASN A 4 8.88 13.24 19.54
N TYR A 5 10.00 13.87 19.16
CA TYR A 5 10.06 14.84 18.06
C TYR A 5 9.68 14.18 16.71
N TRP A 6 10.21 12.99 16.40
CA TRP A 6 9.89 12.23 15.19
C TRP A 6 8.37 11.93 15.12
N LEU A 7 7.81 11.46 16.24
CA LEU A 7 6.39 11.14 16.34
C LEU A 7 5.50 12.36 16.11
N GLN A 8 5.73 13.45 16.82
CA GLN A 8 4.91 14.66 16.73
C GLN A 8 4.99 15.28 15.34
N LYS A 9 6.16 15.32 14.75
CA LYS A 9 6.37 15.86 13.41
C LYS A 9 5.62 15.06 12.34
N ASN A 10 5.65 13.75 12.43
CA ASN A 10 4.96 12.89 11.48
C ASN A 10 3.43 12.90 11.68
N LEU A 11 2.94 12.94 12.91
CA LEU A 11 1.51 13.12 13.19
C LEU A 11 0.99 14.44 12.59
N TYR A 12 1.70 15.53 12.83
CA TYR A 12 1.37 16.85 12.27
C TYR A 12 1.34 16.83 10.74
N PHE A 13 2.39 16.27 10.13
CA PHE A 13 2.49 16.16 8.67
C PHE A 13 1.36 15.33 8.06
N LEU A 14 0.93 14.27 8.73
CA LEU A 14 -0.19 13.41 8.30
C LEU A 14 -1.56 13.96 8.69
N ASN A 15 -1.61 15.10 9.37
CA ASN A 15 -2.83 15.72 9.89
C ASN A 15 -3.61 14.83 10.87
N PHE A 16 -2.90 14.20 11.81
CA PHE A 16 -3.50 13.51 12.94
C PHE A 16 -3.23 14.25 14.25
N GLY A 17 -4.29 14.54 15.00
CA GLY A 17 -4.20 15.20 16.29
C GLY A 17 -3.66 14.30 17.42
N SER A 18 -3.70 12.98 17.23
CA SER A 18 -3.30 12.01 18.25
C SER A 18 -2.87 10.66 17.68
N VAL A 19 -2.14 9.89 18.50
CA VAL A 19 -1.82 8.48 18.20
C VAL A 19 -3.09 7.65 18.00
N ARG A 20 -4.15 7.90 18.78
CA ARG A 20 -5.43 7.17 18.66
C ARG A 20 -6.10 7.39 17.30
N GLU A 21 -6.08 8.62 16.80
CA GLU A 21 -6.62 8.91 15.46
C GLU A 21 -5.83 8.21 14.37
N PHE A 22 -4.50 8.25 14.45
CA PHE A 22 -3.62 7.51 13.53
C PHE A 22 -3.91 6.00 13.57
N GLN A 23 -4.00 5.42 14.76
CA GLN A 23 -4.29 4.00 14.95
C GLN A 23 -5.65 3.63 14.35
N LYS A 24 -6.68 4.44 14.63
CA LYS A 24 -8.04 4.23 14.10
C LYS A 24 -8.06 4.28 12.57
N TYR A 25 -7.42 5.30 11.98
CA TYR A 25 -7.38 5.48 10.53
C TYR A 25 -6.71 4.29 9.82
N TYR A 26 -5.63 3.78 10.39
CA TYR A 26 -4.86 2.67 9.81
C TYR A 26 -5.27 1.27 10.31
N GLY A 27 -6.40 1.14 11.03
CA GLY A 27 -6.93 -0.15 11.48
C GLY A 27 -6.04 -0.86 12.52
N LEU A 28 -5.28 -0.11 13.30
CA LEU A 28 -4.45 -0.64 14.39
C LEU A 28 -5.27 -0.73 15.68
N VAL A 29 -4.72 -1.42 16.71
CA VAL A 29 -5.30 -1.38 18.06
C VAL A 29 -5.29 0.06 18.58
N VAL A 30 -6.47 0.59 18.98
CA VAL A 30 -6.65 1.99 19.38
C VAL A 30 -6.43 2.14 20.89
N ASP A 31 -5.19 1.94 21.34
CA ASP A 31 -4.80 2.06 22.75
C ASP A 31 -4.15 3.40 23.11
N GLY A 32 -3.79 4.20 22.11
CA GLY A 32 -3.09 5.47 22.27
C GLY A 32 -1.59 5.31 22.59
N VAL A 33 -1.09 4.06 22.60
CA VAL A 33 0.33 3.75 22.84
C VAL A 33 1.06 3.65 21.51
N PHE A 34 2.09 4.46 21.31
CA PHE A 34 2.91 4.41 20.11
C PHE A 34 3.95 3.27 20.23
N GLY A 35 3.46 2.03 20.13
CA GLY A 35 4.28 0.82 20.15
C GLY A 35 4.87 0.48 18.77
N SER A 36 5.54 -0.67 18.70
CA SER A 36 6.25 -1.12 17.49
C SER A 36 5.36 -1.21 16.24
N LYS A 37 4.10 -1.65 16.37
CA LYS A 37 3.16 -1.72 15.26
C LYS A 37 2.81 -0.34 14.71
N SER A 38 2.53 0.63 15.59
CA SER A 38 2.24 2.02 15.19
C SER A 38 3.46 2.67 14.57
N ALA A 39 4.65 2.42 15.12
CA ALA A 39 5.90 2.94 14.60
C ALA A 39 6.21 2.39 13.20
N SER A 40 6.13 1.08 13.01
CA SER A 40 6.35 0.45 11.69
C SER A 40 5.35 0.94 10.66
N LYS A 41 4.08 1.12 11.05
CA LYS A 41 3.05 1.64 10.17
C LYS A 41 3.32 3.08 9.76
N MET A 42 3.70 3.94 10.70
CA MET A 42 4.01 5.35 10.42
C MET A 42 5.25 5.48 9.53
N ASP A 43 6.32 4.76 9.85
CA ASP A 43 7.53 4.71 9.03
C ASP A 43 7.22 4.30 7.58
N TYR A 44 6.45 3.22 7.42
CA TYR A 44 6.01 2.75 6.12
C TYR A 44 5.20 3.81 5.35
N VAL A 45 4.24 4.46 6.01
CA VAL A 45 3.39 5.48 5.38
C VAL A 45 4.22 6.68 4.91
N ILE A 46 5.09 7.22 5.78
CA ILE A 46 5.92 8.38 5.44
C ILE A 46 6.91 8.05 4.31
N LYS A 47 7.57 6.90 4.37
CA LYS A 47 8.48 6.46 3.31
C LYS A 47 7.79 6.33 1.95
N ASN A 48 6.56 5.83 1.94
CA ASN A 48 5.80 5.76 0.70
C ASN A 48 5.42 7.13 0.15
N ILE A 49 5.02 8.06 1.03
CA ILE A 49 4.78 9.46 0.64
C ILE A 49 6.06 10.07 0.07
N GLN A 50 7.20 9.89 0.73
CA GLN A 50 8.49 10.41 0.26
C GLN A 50 8.88 9.87 -1.12
N LYS A 51 8.69 8.57 -1.34
CA LYS A 51 8.92 7.93 -2.65
C LYS A 51 8.02 8.54 -3.73
N ALA A 52 6.73 8.65 -3.46
CA ALA A 52 5.75 9.18 -4.40
C ALA A 52 6.01 10.65 -4.77
N LEU A 53 6.47 11.42 -3.81
CA LEU A 53 6.85 12.81 -4.01
C LEU A 53 8.22 12.95 -4.70
N GLY A 54 8.97 11.86 -4.91
CA GLY A 54 10.32 11.89 -5.46
C GLY A 54 11.31 12.59 -4.55
N CYS A 55 11.21 12.36 -3.21
CA CYS A 55 12.21 12.83 -2.26
C CYS A 55 13.54 12.09 -2.46
N THR A 56 14.64 12.79 -2.20
CA THR A 56 15.98 12.20 -2.24
C THR A 56 16.26 11.34 -1.00
N MET A 57 15.72 11.75 0.15
CA MET A 57 15.82 11.01 1.41
C MET A 57 14.51 10.29 1.70
N ILE A 58 14.60 8.96 1.85
CA ILE A 58 13.47 8.06 2.19
C ILE A 58 13.73 7.52 3.60
N ASP A 59 13.63 8.39 4.59
CA ASP A 59 14.03 8.13 5.98
C ASP A 59 12.86 7.89 6.94
N GLY A 60 11.61 8.07 6.47
CA GLY A 60 10.41 7.94 7.31
C GLY A 60 10.17 9.16 8.20
N MET A 61 10.85 10.30 7.92
CA MET A 61 10.68 11.55 8.64
C MET A 61 10.19 12.66 7.71
N ALA A 62 9.07 13.28 8.03
CA ALA A 62 8.52 14.40 7.26
C ALA A 62 9.39 15.67 7.49
N GLY A 63 10.53 15.72 6.81
CA GLY A 63 11.47 16.85 6.85
C GLY A 63 11.08 17.98 5.91
N SER A 64 11.98 18.98 5.78
CA SER A 64 11.78 20.17 4.93
C SER A 64 11.60 19.78 3.46
N GLU A 65 12.36 18.81 2.95
CA GLU A 65 12.22 18.32 1.59
C GLU A 65 10.84 17.71 1.38
N THR A 66 10.39 16.82 2.28
CA THR A 66 9.08 16.20 2.21
C THR A 66 7.97 17.23 2.18
N THR A 67 8.02 18.23 3.08
CA THR A 67 7.03 19.32 3.13
C THR A 67 7.04 20.15 1.83
N ARG A 68 8.21 20.51 1.30
CA ARG A 68 8.32 21.26 0.04
C ARG A 68 7.74 20.47 -1.13
N LYS A 69 8.12 19.21 -1.26
CA LYS A 69 7.61 18.31 -2.30
C LYS A 69 6.09 18.08 -2.20
N THR A 70 5.54 18.04 -0.97
CA THR A 70 4.10 18.00 -0.76
C THR A 70 3.43 19.26 -1.30
N LYS A 71 3.97 20.45 -1.04
CA LYS A 71 3.43 21.70 -1.60
C LYS A 71 3.47 21.70 -3.14
N GLU A 72 4.57 21.26 -3.73
CA GLU A 72 4.70 21.14 -5.19
C GLU A 72 3.62 20.22 -5.78
N PHE A 73 3.40 19.07 -5.14
CA PHE A 73 2.35 18.14 -5.54
C PHE A 73 0.95 18.75 -5.38
N GLN A 74 0.64 19.36 -4.23
CA GLN A 74 -0.65 20.01 -3.97
C GLN A 74 -0.94 21.11 -5.01
N ALA A 75 0.05 21.93 -5.34
CA ALA A 75 -0.06 22.95 -6.38
C ALA A 75 -0.29 22.35 -7.78
N LYS A 76 0.39 21.24 -8.11
CA LYS A 76 0.21 20.52 -9.38
C LYS A 76 -1.20 19.95 -9.52
N VAL A 77 -1.79 19.42 -8.44
CA VAL A 77 -3.18 18.90 -8.42
C VAL A 77 -4.20 20.03 -8.62
N GLY A 78 -3.93 21.21 -8.08
CA GLY A 78 -4.72 22.43 -8.29
C GLY A 78 -6.02 22.53 -7.50
N THR A 79 -6.52 21.45 -6.90
CA THR A 79 -7.73 21.40 -6.09
C THR A 79 -7.43 21.25 -4.58
N LEU A 80 -6.17 21.03 -4.23
CA LEU A 80 -5.73 20.84 -2.85
C LEU A 80 -5.25 22.17 -2.23
N ILE A 81 -5.36 22.27 -0.91
CA ILE A 81 -4.75 23.37 -0.15
C ILE A 81 -3.22 23.18 -0.17
N VAL A 82 -2.48 24.22 -0.57
CA VAL A 82 -1.01 24.19 -0.68
C VAL A 82 -0.39 24.56 0.67
N ASP A 83 -0.51 23.70 1.65
CA ASP A 83 0.01 23.89 3.02
C ASP A 83 1.26 23.06 3.36
N GLY A 84 1.53 22.02 2.56
CA GLY A 84 2.62 21.07 2.78
C GLY A 84 2.28 20.00 3.82
N ILE A 85 1.00 19.88 4.22
CA ILE A 85 0.48 18.85 5.10
C ILE A 85 -0.12 17.74 4.24
N CYS A 86 0.33 16.52 4.44
CA CYS A 86 -0.18 15.36 3.72
C CYS A 86 -1.40 14.79 4.45
N GLY A 87 -2.47 15.61 4.54
CA GLY A 87 -3.78 15.22 5.08
C GLY A 87 -4.47 14.16 4.23
N GLU A 88 -5.68 13.76 4.61
CA GLU A 88 -6.42 12.69 3.93
C GLU A 88 -6.62 12.96 2.43
N GLU A 89 -7.03 14.17 2.06
CA GLU A 89 -7.24 14.55 0.65
C GLU A 89 -5.94 14.48 -0.16
N THR A 90 -4.83 14.96 0.40
CA THR A 90 -3.52 14.90 -0.24
C THR A 90 -3.03 13.45 -0.37
N ARG A 91 -3.24 12.62 0.66
CA ARG A 91 -2.91 11.19 0.59
C ARG A 91 -3.74 10.48 -0.49
N ASN A 92 -5.05 10.73 -0.53
CA ASN A 92 -5.93 10.15 -1.55
C ASN A 92 -5.52 10.58 -2.95
N ALA A 93 -5.16 11.84 -3.15
CA ALA A 93 -4.69 12.34 -4.44
C ALA A 93 -3.34 11.69 -4.83
N LEU A 94 -2.40 11.56 -3.88
CA LEU A 94 -1.16 10.83 -4.11
C LEU A 94 -1.43 9.37 -4.46
N GLU A 95 -2.25 8.66 -3.70
CA GLU A 95 -2.60 7.26 -3.94
C GLU A 95 -3.28 7.04 -5.30
N ASN A 96 -3.92 8.05 -5.85
CA ASN A 96 -4.55 8.02 -7.17
C ASN A 96 -3.65 8.58 -8.28
N SER A 97 -2.43 9.03 -7.99
CA SER A 97 -1.50 9.51 -9.02
C SER A 97 -0.78 8.36 -9.70
N GLU A 98 -0.60 8.44 -11.02
CA GLU A 98 0.15 7.43 -11.79
C GLU A 98 1.62 7.34 -11.38
N GLU A 99 2.17 8.40 -10.79
CA GLU A 99 3.56 8.47 -10.30
C GLU A 99 3.78 7.60 -9.06
N TRP A 100 2.70 7.22 -8.35
CA TRP A 100 2.80 6.57 -7.05
C TRP A 100 3.42 5.18 -7.12
N ASN A 101 3.21 4.35 -8.15
CA ASN A 101 3.61 2.95 -7.95
C ASN A 101 3.74 2.04 -9.16
N PHE A 102 3.56 2.51 -10.37
CA PHE A 102 3.69 1.63 -11.54
C PHE A 102 5.13 1.51 -12.06
N LYS A 103 6.16 1.84 -11.26
CA LYS A 103 7.57 1.72 -11.69
C LYS A 103 7.94 0.31 -12.20
N HIS A 104 7.28 -0.72 -11.66
CA HIS A 104 7.59 -2.12 -11.96
C HIS A 104 6.41 -2.89 -12.54
N PHE A 105 5.25 -2.27 -12.67
CA PHE A 105 4.01 -2.88 -13.12
C PHE A 105 3.35 -2.03 -14.19
N LYS A 106 2.60 -2.68 -15.08
CA LYS A 106 1.67 -1.99 -15.96
C LYS A 106 0.26 -2.14 -15.40
N LYS A 107 -0.55 -1.09 -15.49
CA LYS A 107 -1.92 -1.10 -14.99
C LYS A 107 -2.74 -2.24 -15.59
N GLU A 108 -2.46 -2.58 -16.84
CA GLU A 108 -3.10 -3.66 -17.60
C GLU A 108 -2.93 -5.04 -16.95
N GLU A 109 -1.83 -5.27 -16.21
CA GLU A 109 -1.57 -6.54 -15.52
C GLU A 109 -2.64 -6.85 -14.45
N PHE A 110 -3.29 -5.81 -13.93
CA PHE A 110 -4.34 -5.92 -12.92
C PHE A 110 -5.75 -5.94 -13.50
N THR A 111 -5.90 -5.83 -14.82
CA THR A 111 -7.22 -5.80 -15.47
C THR A 111 -7.96 -7.13 -15.32
N CYS A 112 -9.27 -7.05 -15.16
CA CYS A 112 -10.14 -8.22 -15.06
C CYS A 112 -10.00 -9.14 -16.28
N LYS A 113 -9.65 -10.40 -16.04
CA LYS A 113 -9.33 -11.37 -17.10
C LYS A 113 -10.51 -11.82 -17.96
N CYS A 114 -11.73 -11.40 -17.65
CA CYS A 114 -12.90 -11.73 -18.49
C CYS A 114 -13.08 -10.82 -19.72
N GLY A 115 -12.17 -9.87 -19.93
CA GLY A 115 -12.24 -8.92 -21.07
C GLY A 115 -13.20 -7.75 -20.87
N CYS A 116 -13.81 -7.57 -19.68
CA CYS A 116 -14.75 -6.47 -19.43
C CYS A 116 -14.08 -5.10 -19.24
N GLY A 117 -12.75 -5.04 -19.22
CA GLY A 117 -11.98 -3.81 -19.05
C GLY A 117 -11.93 -3.27 -17.62
N GLN A 118 -12.60 -3.90 -16.63
CA GLN A 118 -12.55 -3.41 -15.25
C GLN A 118 -11.12 -3.43 -14.71
N ASN A 119 -10.68 -2.26 -14.24
CA ASN A 119 -9.35 -2.05 -13.67
C ASN A 119 -9.40 -0.92 -12.64
N ASN A 120 -9.90 -1.26 -11.46
CA ASN A 120 -10.00 -0.37 -10.30
C ASN A 120 -8.99 -0.74 -9.22
N ILE A 121 -7.80 -1.22 -9.62
CA ILE A 121 -6.76 -1.64 -8.65
C ILE A 121 -6.34 -0.48 -7.74
N SER A 122 -6.25 -0.74 -6.46
CA SER A 122 -5.74 0.21 -5.47
C SER A 122 -4.25 0.46 -5.70
N TYR A 123 -3.88 1.71 -5.91
CA TYR A 123 -2.48 2.12 -6.05
C TYR A 123 -1.67 1.79 -4.78
N LYS A 124 -2.29 1.86 -3.61
CA LYS A 124 -1.70 1.42 -2.34
C LYS A 124 -1.28 -0.05 -2.38
N LEU A 125 -2.14 -0.93 -2.93
CA LEU A 125 -1.82 -2.35 -3.08
C LEU A 125 -0.64 -2.55 -4.04
N VAL A 126 -0.61 -1.81 -5.16
CA VAL A 126 0.51 -1.86 -6.12
C VAL A 126 1.81 -1.40 -5.48
N GLY A 127 1.76 -0.38 -4.60
CA GLY A 127 2.92 0.05 -3.83
C GLY A 127 3.47 -1.02 -2.89
N ILE A 128 2.58 -1.71 -2.19
CA ILE A 128 2.97 -2.83 -1.32
C ILE A 128 3.65 -3.94 -2.14
N LEU A 129 3.14 -4.23 -3.35
CA LEU A 129 3.80 -5.18 -4.25
C LEU A 129 5.21 -4.72 -4.66
N GLY A 130 5.41 -3.42 -4.87
CA GLY A 130 6.74 -2.84 -5.14
C GLY A 130 7.70 -3.03 -3.96
N GLU A 131 7.23 -2.89 -2.72
CA GLU A 131 8.03 -3.16 -1.52
C GLU A 131 8.34 -4.66 -1.37
N ILE A 132 7.35 -5.53 -1.61
CA ILE A 132 7.55 -6.99 -1.62
C ILE A 132 8.62 -7.36 -2.66
N ARG A 133 8.53 -6.80 -3.87
CA ARG A 133 9.52 -7.00 -4.93
C ARG A 133 10.93 -6.59 -4.49
N THR A 134 11.07 -5.42 -3.88
CA THR A 134 12.35 -4.91 -3.38
C THR A 134 12.93 -5.82 -2.30
N HIS A 135 12.10 -6.31 -1.36
CA HIS A 135 12.52 -7.25 -0.32
C HIS A 135 13.13 -8.52 -0.90
N PHE A 136 12.57 -9.03 -1.99
CA PHE A 136 13.06 -10.23 -2.68
C PHE A 136 14.06 -9.93 -3.81
N GLY A 137 14.91 -8.90 -3.65
CA GLY A 137 16.02 -8.61 -4.56
C GLY A 137 15.59 -8.12 -5.95
N ASN A 138 14.42 -7.49 -6.06
CA ASN A 138 13.81 -7.00 -7.30
C ASN A 138 13.47 -8.09 -8.33
N ASN A 139 13.34 -9.35 -7.92
CA ASN A 139 12.84 -10.41 -8.78
C ASN A 139 11.46 -10.05 -9.35
N PRO A 140 11.16 -10.40 -10.62
CA PRO A 140 9.89 -10.09 -11.23
C PRO A 140 8.70 -10.69 -10.48
N ILE A 141 7.70 -9.86 -10.17
CA ILE A 141 6.39 -10.31 -9.67
C ILE A 141 5.48 -10.50 -10.87
N ILE A 142 4.83 -11.66 -10.95
CA ILE A 142 3.86 -11.99 -11.99
C ILE A 142 2.47 -12.00 -11.40
N ILE A 143 1.61 -11.10 -11.87
CA ILE A 143 0.21 -10.98 -11.41
C ILE A 143 -0.62 -12.08 -12.09
N THR A 144 -1.15 -12.99 -11.29
CA THR A 144 -2.02 -14.09 -11.77
C THR A 144 -3.49 -13.70 -11.71
N SER A 145 -3.90 -12.81 -10.78
CA SER A 145 -5.24 -12.24 -10.71
C SER A 145 -5.19 -10.87 -10.02
N GLY A 146 -5.66 -9.84 -10.70
CA GLY A 146 -5.86 -8.49 -10.18
C GLY A 146 -7.34 -8.22 -9.88
N CYS A 147 -7.91 -7.19 -10.51
CA CYS A 147 -9.33 -6.86 -10.40
C CYS A 147 -10.22 -7.96 -10.97
N ARG A 148 -11.40 -8.12 -10.40
CA ARG A 148 -12.45 -9.01 -10.91
C ARG A 148 -13.79 -8.27 -10.92
N CYS A 149 -14.51 -8.28 -12.02
CA CYS A 149 -15.92 -7.87 -11.99
C CYS A 149 -16.75 -8.93 -11.23
N ALA A 150 -17.93 -8.56 -10.74
CA ALA A 150 -18.79 -9.45 -9.97
C ALA A 150 -19.12 -10.75 -10.73
N LYS A 151 -19.36 -10.65 -12.07
CA LYS A 151 -19.62 -11.80 -12.94
C LYS A 151 -18.41 -12.75 -13.02
N HIS A 152 -17.20 -12.20 -13.26
CA HIS A 152 -15.99 -13.02 -13.32
C HIS A 152 -15.68 -13.66 -11.96
N ASN A 153 -15.81 -12.90 -10.88
CA ASN A 153 -15.59 -13.41 -9.52
C ASN A 153 -16.51 -14.60 -9.21
N LYS A 154 -17.80 -14.52 -9.57
CA LYS A 154 -18.74 -15.62 -9.42
C LYS A 154 -18.33 -16.85 -10.25
N ASN A 155 -17.90 -16.62 -11.50
CA ASN A 155 -17.51 -17.71 -12.41
C ASN A 155 -16.28 -18.50 -11.93
N VAL A 156 -15.37 -17.83 -11.20
CA VAL A 156 -14.17 -18.48 -10.62
C VAL A 156 -14.37 -18.95 -9.17
N GLY A 157 -15.62 -18.97 -8.69
CA GLY A 157 -15.96 -19.45 -7.35
C GLY A 157 -15.57 -18.51 -6.21
N GLY A 158 -15.35 -17.22 -6.50
CA GLY A 158 -15.02 -16.22 -5.50
C GLY A 158 -16.24 -15.82 -4.64
N VAL A 159 -15.98 -15.48 -3.37
CA VAL A 159 -17.02 -14.99 -2.45
C VAL A 159 -17.56 -13.63 -2.91
N THR A 160 -18.82 -13.31 -2.56
CA THR A 160 -19.48 -12.06 -2.98
C THR A 160 -18.81 -10.81 -2.44
N SER A 161 -18.14 -10.89 -1.28
CA SER A 161 -17.38 -9.82 -0.63
C SER A 161 -15.88 -9.82 -1.00
N SER A 162 -15.51 -10.49 -2.09
CA SER A 162 -14.11 -10.62 -2.51
C SER A 162 -13.44 -9.26 -2.73
N GLN A 163 -12.28 -9.06 -2.11
CA GLN A 163 -11.50 -7.83 -2.24
C GLN A 163 -10.99 -7.59 -3.67
N HIS A 164 -10.93 -8.60 -4.53
CA HIS A 164 -10.66 -8.45 -5.95
C HIS A 164 -11.72 -7.60 -6.68
N ILE A 165 -12.98 -7.65 -6.25
CA ILE A 165 -14.07 -6.84 -6.84
C ILE A 165 -13.83 -5.35 -6.57
N PHE A 166 -13.28 -5.04 -5.40
CA PHE A 166 -13.00 -3.67 -4.96
C PHE A 166 -11.60 -3.18 -5.36
N GLY A 167 -10.83 -3.98 -6.11
CA GLY A 167 -9.46 -3.65 -6.48
C GLY A 167 -8.48 -3.65 -5.30
N LYS A 168 -8.84 -4.27 -4.19
CA LYS A 168 -8.07 -4.31 -2.94
C LYS A 168 -7.37 -5.64 -2.70
N ALA A 169 -7.36 -6.54 -3.68
CA ALA A 169 -6.67 -7.83 -3.60
C ALA A 169 -5.95 -8.16 -4.91
N THR A 170 -4.89 -8.95 -4.78
CA THR A 170 -4.17 -9.53 -5.91
C THR A 170 -3.61 -10.89 -5.56
N ASP A 171 -3.54 -11.76 -6.58
CA ASP A 171 -2.85 -13.05 -6.54
C ASP A 171 -1.61 -12.97 -7.43
N PHE A 172 -0.45 -13.42 -6.92
CA PHE A 172 0.82 -13.30 -7.62
C PHE A 172 1.82 -14.37 -7.20
N TYR A 173 2.90 -14.51 -7.96
CA TYR A 173 4.11 -15.20 -7.56
C TYR A 173 5.35 -14.39 -7.93
N ILE A 174 6.48 -14.71 -7.33
CA ILE A 174 7.77 -14.06 -7.61
C ILE A 174 8.67 -15.06 -8.32
N GLN A 175 9.21 -14.69 -9.47
CA GLN A 175 10.12 -15.56 -10.22
C GLN A 175 11.37 -15.85 -9.39
N ASN A 176 11.80 -17.11 -9.41
CA ASN A 176 13.00 -17.62 -8.72
C ASN A 176 12.99 -17.44 -7.18
N VAL A 177 11.80 -17.26 -6.58
CA VAL A 177 11.62 -17.17 -5.13
C VAL A 177 10.67 -18.27 -4.67
N ASN A 178 11.00 -18.95 -3.58
CA ASN A 178 10.12 -19.93 -2.98
C ASN A 178 8.85 -19.24 -2.46
N ASN A 179 7.68 -19.75 -2.83
CA ASN A 179 6.41 -19.17 -2.46
C ASN A 179 6.15 -19.17 -0.93
N ASP A 180 6.68 -20.14 -0.20
CA ASP A 180 6.55 -20.18 1.25
C ASP A 180 7.28 -19.00 1.91
N ASP A 181 8.43 -18.59 1.37
CA ASP A 181 9.16 -17.40 1.84
C ASP A 181 8.35 -16.13 1.56
N VAL A 182 7.71 -16.04 0.38
CA VAL A 182 6.83 -14.91 0.02
C VAL A 182 5.65 -14.82 0.99
N VAL A 183 4.97 -15.94 1.24
CA VAL A 183 3.83 -15.98 2.18
C VAL A 183 4.26 -15.63 3.60
N ASN A 184 5.41 -16.15 4.06
CA ASN A 184 5.91 -15.86 5.40
C ASN A 184 6.26 -14.37 5.56
N TYR A 185 6.84 -13.74 4.55
CA TYR A 185 7.04 -12.28 4.56
C TYR A 185 5.72 -11.52 4.56
N CYS A 186 4.75 -11.90 3.71
CA CYS A 186 3.43 -11.29 3.71
C CYS A 186 2.69 -11.43 5.05
N LYS A 187 2.86 -12.56 5.77
CA LYS A 187 2.34 -12.71 7.15
C LYS A 187 2.98 -11.72 8.13
N GLN A 188 4.26 -11.38 7.95
CA GLN A 188 4.88 -10.32 8.76
C GLN A 188 4.25 -8.96 8.45
N LEU A 189 3.99 -8.65 7.17
CA LEU A 189 3.28 -7.43 6.78
C LEU A 189 1.85 -7.36 7.35
N VAL A 190 1.16 -8.49 7.45
CA VAL A 190 -0.15 -8.56 8.16
C VAL A 190 0.01 -8.25 9.65
N LYS A 191 1.01 -8.83 10.32
CA LYS A 191 1.29 -8.53 11.75
C LYS A 191 1.62 -7.05 11.99
N GLN A 192 2.21 -6.39 11.00
CA GLN A 192 2.53 -4.96 11.04
C GLN A 192 1.34 -4.06 10.67
N GLY A 193 0.20 -4.63 10.25
CA GLY A 193 -0.98 -3.88 9.80
C GLY A 193 -0.79 -3.19 8.44
N ILE A 194 0.17 -3.64 7.64
CA ILE A 194 0.41 -3.17 6.26
C ILE A 194 -0.55 -3.88 5.29
N LEU A 195 -0.70 -5.19 5.46
CA LEU A 195 -1.70 -6.00 4.77
C LEU A 195 -2.84 -6.35 5.74
N ALA A 196 -4.07 -6.51 5.22
CA ALA A 196 -5.18 -7.03 6.01
C ALA A 196 -5.12 -8.55 6.11
N TYR A 197 -4.78 -9.24 5.00
CA TYR A 197 -4.76 -10.68 4.94
C TYR A 197 -3.81 -11.22 3.86
N THR A 198 -3.27 -12.42 4.08
CA THR A 198 -2.50 -13.19 3.10
C THR A 198 -2.72 -14.69 3.27
N TYR A 199 -2.72 -15.42 2.16
CA TYR A 199 -2.70 -16.89 2.16
C TYR A 199 -2.08 -17.44 0.87
N THR A 200 -1.75 -18.73 0.91
CA THR A 200 -1.52 -19.55 -0.28
C THR A 200 -2.37 -20.80 -0.20
N ASN A 201 -2.82 -21.31 -1.34
CA ASN A 201 -3.52 -22.57 -1.43
C ASN A 201 -2.74 -23.51 -2.36
N ASN A 202 -2.00 -24.43 -1.78
CA ASN A 202 -1.15 -25.36 -2.52
C ASN A 202 -1.92 -26.32 -3.43
N SER A 203 -3.23 -26.55 -3.17
CA SER A 203 -4.06 -27.42 -4.01
C SER A 203 -4.61 -26.74 -5.27
N ASN A 204 -5.03 -25.47 -5.15
CA ASN A 204 -5.68 -24.73 -6.23
C ASN A 204 -4.85 -23.57 -6.80
N MET A 205 -3.90 -23.02 -6.06
CA MET A 205 -3.12 -21.84 -6.45
C MET A 205 -1.64 -22.14 -6.75
N LYS A 206 -1.18 -23.40 -6.66
CA LYS A 206 0.15 -23.91 -7.06
C LYS A 206 1.29 -22.87 -6.99
N GLY A 207 1.67 -22.45 -5.78
CA GLY A 207 2.77 -21.51 -5.60
C GLY A 207 2.40 -20.03 -5.83
N VAL A 208 1.13 -19.67 -5.76
CA VAL A 208 0.63 -18.29 -5.84
C VAL A 208 0.29 -17.78 -4.44
N THR A 209 0.67 -16.56 -4.16
CA THR A 209 0.35 -15.84 -2.91
C THR A 209 -0.79 -14.86 -3.14
N HIS A 210 -1.80 -14.90 -2.28
CA HIS A 210 -2.87 -13.90 -2.19
C HIS A 210 -2.51 -12.86 -1.15
N ILE A 211 -2.75 -11.58 -1.46
CA ILE A 211 -2.73 -10.47 -0.50
C ILE A 211 -3.93 -9.56 -0.68
N ASN A 212 -4.39 -8.95 0.42
CA ASN A 212 -5.34 -7.85 0.37
C ASN A 212 -5.04 -6.76 1.42
N ILE A 213 -5.69 -5.58 1.24
CA ILE A 213 -5.61 -4.41 2.11
C ILE A 213 -6.99 -4.00 2.61
#